data_2b55446d6dae904e8367e3ab5eb51674
#
_entry.id   2b55446d6dae904e8367e3ab5eb51674
#
_cell.length_a   1.000
_cell.length_b   1.000
_cell.length_c   1.000
_cell.angle_alpha   90.00
_cell.angle_beta   90.00
_cell.angle_gamma   90.00
#
_symmetry.space_group_name_H-M   'P 1'
#
loop_
_entity.id
_entity.type
_entity.pdbx_description
1 polymer ?
#
loop_
_entity_poly.entity_id
_entity_poly.type
_entity_poly.pdbx_seq_one_letter_code
_entity_poly.pdbx_strand_id
1 'polypeptide(L)'
;MQTYEIIPVNVGEFTAFEKSMFVYRKDYGVKLHAPFIMYVVRNKDVCVVVDTGCGDSEWSMRHHGYPIIRQDHQVPANALKRLGINPADIKFVVNTHLHWDHCFNNDQFPNARIYVQKRELQYAICPLPQHYHGYESFHLGLVPPWIKAITRIEPVDGDVSLLPGIDLVTLPGHTPGFQGVAVNTAQGRYLIAGDCIALLECWDSSGNRQHSISGLFNNLEEYWASLTKIEQLGVDNRILPGHDMKVFEHEVYPY
;
A
#
# COMPACT_ATOMS: atom_id res chain seq x y z
N MET A 1 15.03 0.14 22.04
CA MET A 1 14.67 0.14 20.61
C MET A 1 13.31 0.80 20.52
N GLN A 2 13.09 1.71 19.58
CA GLN A 2 11.79 2.40 19.44
C GLN A 2 10.78 1.44 18.81
N THR A 3 9.60 1.36 19.37
CA THR A 3 8.51 0.49 18.92
C THR A 3 7.25 1.28 18.63
N TYR A 4 6.38 0.71 17.80
CA TYR A 4 5.17 1.34 17.30
C TYR A 4 3.99 0.38 17.36
N GLU A 5 2.79 0.95 17.36
CA GLU A 5 1.53 0.29 17.02
C GLU A 5 1.23 0.50 15.54
N ILE A 6 0.58 -0.48 14.90
CA ILE A 6 0.12 -0.41 13.52
C ILE A 6 -1.39 -0.61 13.53
N ILE A 7 -2.13 0.37 13.01
CA ILE A 7 -3.58 0.36 12.94
C ILE A 7 -3.98 0.26 11.46
N PRO A 8 -4.63 -0.82 11.03
CA PRO A 8 -5.22 -0.89 9.70
C PRO A 8 -6.49 -0.05 9.65
N VAL A 9 -6.65 0.74 8.61
CA VAL A 9 -7.81 1.61 8.40
C VAL A 9 -8.42 1.30 7.05
N ASN A 10 -9.68 0.87 7.03
CA ASN A 10 -10.43 0.65 5.80
C ASN A 10 -10.85 2.00 5.21
N VAL A 11 -10.30 2.35 4.06
CA VAL A 11 -10.56 3.62 3.36
C VAL A 11 -11.36 3.44 2.06
N GLY A 12 -12.12 2.36 1.99
CA GLY A 12 -12.98 1.95 0.88
C GLY A 12 -12.72 0.51 0.50
N GLU A 13 -13.52 -0.05 -0.40
CA GLU A 13 -13.39 -1.44 -0.82
C GLU A 13 -13.92 -1.68 -2.22
N PHE A 14 -13.27 -2.56 -2.96
CA PHE A 14 -13.86 -3.21 -4.11
C PHE A 14 -14.99 -4.13 -3.66
N THR A 15 -16.12 -4.09 -4.33
CA THR A 15 -17.28 -4.96 -3.99
C THR A 15 -17.31 -6.23 -4.83
N ALA A 16 -16.60 -6.28 -5.96
CA ALA A 16 -16.58 -7.42 -6.87
C ALA A 16 -15.27 -7.43 -7.72
N PHE A 17 -14.12 -7.46 -7.06
CA PHE A 17 -12.84 -7.52 -7.76
C PHE A 17 -12.47 -8.95 -8.14
N GLU A 18 -11.86 -9.13 -9.30
CA GLU A 18 -11.45 -10.46 -9.81
C GLU A 18 -10.28 -11.01 -9.00
N LYS A 19 -10.46 -12.17 -8.36
CA LYS A 19 -9.45 -12.75 -7.47
C LYS A 19 -8.14 -13.07 -8.19
N SER A 20 -8.20 -13.48 -9.46
CA SER A 20 -6.99 -13.77 -10.26
C SER A 20 -6.12 -12.54 -10.52
N MET A 21 -6.61 -11.33 -10.27
CA MET A 21 -5.81 -10.10 -10.27
C MET A 21 -4.96 -9.95 -9.02
N PHE A 22 -5.37 -10.55 -7.90
CA PHE A 22 -4.60 -10.56 -6.65
C PHE A 22 -3.73 -11.81 -6.49
N VAL A 23 -4.15 -12.94 -7.09
CA VAL A 23 -3.43 -14.22 -6.99
C VAL A 23 -3.20 -14.76 -8.40
N TYR A 24 -1.96 -14.73 -8.85
CA TYR A 24 -1.58 -15.08 -10.21
C TYR A 24 -2.12 -16.44 -10.63
N ARG A 25 -2.91 -16.44 -11.71
CA ARG A 25 -3.43 -17.65 -12.39
C ARG A 25 -4.25 -18.59 -11.47
N LYS A 26 -4.89 -18.06 -10.44
CA LYS A 26 -5.71 -18.84 -9.50
C LYS A 26 -7.14 -18.27 -9.42
N ASP A 27 -8.12 -19.16 -9.24
CA ASP A 27 -9.51 -18.82 -8.96
C ASP A 27 -10.15 -17.85 -9.97
N TYR A 28 -9.97 -18.11 -11.26
CA TYR A 28 -10.57 -17.32 -12.33
C TYR A 28 -12.10 -17.23 -12.21
N GLY A 29 -12.66 -16.03 -12.36
CA GLY A 29 -14.11 -15.78 -12.26
C GLY A 29 -14.60 -15.62 -10.82
N VAL A 30 -13.77 -15.88 -9.81
CA VAL A 30 -14.11 -15.63 -8.42
C VAL A 30 -13.99 -14.13 -8.12
N LYS A 31 -15.06 -13.55 -7.57
CA LYS A 31 -15.11 -12.14 -7.17
C LYS A 31 -14.93 -12.01 -5.67
N LEU A 32 -14.16 -11.01 -5.26
CA LEU A 32 -13.89 -10.69 -3.87
C LEU A 32 -14.39 -9.31 -3.49
N HIS A 33 -14.77 -9.16 -2.22
CA HIS A 33 -14.67 -7.88 -1.54
C HIS A 33 -13.22 -7.70 -1.09
N ALA A 34 -12.58 -6.60 -1.47
CA ALA A 34 -11.20 -6.33 -1.13
C ALA A 34 -11.04 -4.87 -0.67
N PRO A 35 -10.50 -4.65 0.55
CA PRO A 35 -10.38 -3.30 1.11
C PRO A 35 -9.25 -2.53 0.46
N PHE A 36 -9.36 -1.21 0.45
CA PHE A 36 -8.22 -0.30 0.35
C PHE A 36 -7.75 0.00 1.76
N ILE A 37 -6.50 -0.29 2.06
CA ILE A 37 -5.98 -0.21 3.41
C ILE A 37 -5.01 0.95 3.52
N MET A 38 -5.29 1.87 4.42
CA MET A 38 -4.35 2.86 4.92
C MET A 38 -3.83 2.36 6.27
N TYR A 39 -2.51 2.24 6.42
CA TYR A 39 -1.95 1.87 7.72
C TYR A 39 -1.49 3.10 8.48
N VAL A 40 -1.85 3.18 9.76
CA VAL A 40 -1.37 4.19 10.68
C VAL A 40 -0.34 3.56 11.61
N VAL A 41 0.90 3.97 11.50
CA VAL A 41 2.03 3.52 12.34
C VAL A 41 2.34 4.60 13.35
N ARG A 42 2.11 4.35 14.64
CA ARG A 42 2.25 5.39 15.65
C ARG A 42 2.89 4.92 16.95
N ASN A 43 3.44 5.87 17.67
CA ASN A 43 3.73 5.79 19.09
C ASN A 43 3.34 7.12 19.74
N LYS A 44 3.80 7.40 20.98
CA LYS A 44 3.50 8.65 21.68
C LYS A 44 4.05 9.91 21.02
N ASP A 45 5.10 9.79 20.19
CA ASP A 45 5.88 10.92 19.65
C ASP A 45 5.66 11.13 18.15
N VAL A 46 5.32 10.07 17.42
CA VAL A 46 5.31 10.06 15.94
C VAL A 46 4.11 9.29 15.41
N CYS A 47 3.57 9.81 14.31
CA CYS A 47 2.54 9.15 13.50
C CYS A 47 2.97 9.19 12.02
N VAL A 48 3.01 8.02 11.40
CA VAL A 48 3.30 7.80 9.97
C VAL A 48 2.08 7.17 9.33
N VAL A 49 1.71 7.63 8.15
CA VAL A 49 0.64 7.03 7.34
C VAL A 49 1.28 6.27 6.18
N VAL A 50 0.86 5.04 5.95
CA VAL A 50 1.30 4.23 4.80
C VAL A 50 0.10 4.01 3.89
N ASP A 51 0.23 4.48 2.65
CA ASP A 51 -0.78 4.62 1.61
C ASP A 51 -1.97 5.52 2.02
N THR A 52 -2.73 5.98 1.04
CA THR A 52 -3.80 6.95 1.26
C THR A 52 -5.12 6.56 0.58
N GLY A 53 -5.20 5.33 0.07
CA GLY A 53 -6.42 4.78 -0.51
C GLY A 53 -6.80 5.36 -1.87
N CYS A 54 -7.99 4.98 -2.32
CA CYS A 54 -8.53 5.23 -3.66
C CYS A 54 -9.31 6.55 -3.79
N GLY A 55 -9.77 6.83 -5.01
CA GLY A 55 -10.78 7.84 -5.32
C GLY A 55 -12.17 7.49 -4.77
N ASP A 56 -13.17 8.30 -5.11
CA ASP A 56 -14.55 8.01 -4.78
C ASP A 56 -15.16 6.95 -5.72
N SER A 57 -16.38 6.49 -5.37
CA SER A 57 -17.05 5.42 -6.11
C SER A 57 -17.41 5.83 -7.55
N GLU A 58 -17.78 7.09 -7.79
CA GLU A 58 -18.11 7.60 -9.12
C GLU A 58 -16.85 7.66 -10.00
N TRP A 59 -15.73 8.17 -9.46
CA TRP A 59 -14.45 8.21 -10.15
C TRP A 59 -13.99 6.82 -10.56
N SER A 60 -13.99 5.87 -9.62
CA SER A 60 -13.57 4.49 -9.89
C SER A 60 -14.40 3.82 -10.96
N MET A 61 -15.73 3.94 -10.90
CA MET A 61 -16.62 3.37 -11.91
C MET A 61 -16.38 4.00 -13.28
N ARG A 62 -16.19 5.32 -13.34
CA ARG A 62 -15.98 6.05 -14.59
C ARG A 62 -14.67 5.71 -15.27
N HIS A 63 -13.59 5.59 -14.51
CA HIS A 63 -12.23 5.49 -15.07
C HIS A 63 -11.66 4.08 -15.08
N HIS A 64 -12.15 3.20 -14.19
CA HIS A 64 -11.64 1.82 -14.05
C HIS A 64 -12.69 0.75 -14.32
N GLY A 65 -13.99 1.11 -14.28
CA GLY A 65 -15.09 0.13 -14.42
C GLY A 65 -15.21 -0.80 -13.21
N TYR A 66 -14.54 -0.50 -12.10
CA TYR A 66 -14.61 -1.29 -10.88
C TYR A 66 -15.66 -0.75 -9.93
N PRO A 67 -16.61 -1.57 -9.46
CA PRO A 67 -17.54 -1.17 -8.43
C PRO A 67 -16.82 -1.11 -7.08
N ILE A 68 -16.73 0.09 -6.51
CA ILE A 68 -16.22 0.31 -5.17
C ILE A 68 -17.25 0.97 -4.27
N ILE A 69 -17.13 0.76 -2.98
CA ILE A 69 -17.84 1.49 -1.94
C ILE A 69 -16.80 2.26 -1.12
N ARG A 70 -17.03 3.56 -0.98
CA ARG A 70 -16.33 4.43 -0.04
C ARG A 70 -17.33 5.34 0.63
N GLN A 71 -17.61 5.07 1.89
CA GLN A 71 -18.49 5.90 2.72
C GLN A 71 -17.73 7.13 3.23
N ASP A 72 -18.44 8.16 3.67
CA ASP A 72 -17.85 9.40 4.14
C ASP A 72 -16.84 9.18 5.29
N HIS A 73 -17.13 8.26 6.20
CA HIS A 73 -16.23 7.92 7.30
C HIS A 73 -14.96 7.16 6.86
N GLN A 74 -14.93 6.62 5.65
CA GLN A 74 -13.78 5.94 5.04
C GLN A 74 -12.89 6.90 4.25
N VAL A 75 -13.30 8.15 4.03
CA VAL A 75 -12.40 9.17 3.48
C VAL A 75 -11.22 9.33 4.43
N PRO A 76 -9.95 9.22 3.96
CA PRO A 76 -8.77 9.12 4.84
C PRO A 76 -8.71 10.19 5.95
N ALA A 77 -8.99 11.44 5.62
CA ALA A 77 -9.02 12.51 6.61
C ALA A 77 -10.10 12.31 7.70
N ASN A 78 -11.27 11.77 7.33
CA ASN A 78 -12.35 11.51 8.26
C ASN A 78 -12.05 10.25 9.10
N ALA A 79 -11.48 9.23 8.48
CA ALA A 79 -11.06 8.01 9.17
C ALA A 79 -10.01 8.31 10.25
N LEU A 80 -9.02 9.16 9.95
CA LEU A 80 -8.01 9.60 10.94
C LEU A 80 -8.62 10.41 12.07
N LYS A 81 -9.56 11.32 11.79
CA LYS A 81 -10.26 12.09 12.84
C LYS A 81 -11.01 11.20 13.84
N ARG A 82 -11.56 10.06 13.36
CA ARG A 82 -12.19 9.06 14.25
C ARG A 82 -11.18 8.37 15.18
N LEU A 83 -9.91 8.31 14.79
CA LEU A 83 -8.79 7.84 15.63
C LEU A 83 -8.21 8.96 16.52
N GLY A 84 -8.82 10.16 16.51
CA GLY A 84 -8.31 11.32 17.23
C GLY A 84 -7.08 11.96 16.58
N ILE A 85 -6.81 11.66 15.31
CA ILE A 85 -5.64 12.16 14.57
C ILE A 85 -6.09 13.25 13.59
N ASN A 86 -5.50 14.44 13.69
CA ASN A 86 -5.71 15.49 12.70
C ASN A 86 -4.76 15.25 11.50
N PRO A 87 -5.27 15.13 10.26
CA PRO A 87 -4.42 14.94 9.08
C PRO A 87 -3.34 16.03 8.88
N ALA A 88 -3.60 17.25 9.35
CA ALA A 88 -2.61 18.33 9.29
C ALA A 88 -1.41 18.15 10.24
N ASP A 89 -1.51 17.27 11.23
CA ASP A 89 -0.42 16.97 12.17
C ASP A 89 0.50 15.85 11.64
N ILE A 90 0.06 15.12 10.62
CA ILE A 90 0.88 14.10 9.96
C ILE A 90 2.05 14.76 9.24
N LYS A 91 3.27 14.29 9.54
CA LYS A 91 4.51 14.76 8.90
C LYS A 91 5.11 13.77 7.91
N PHE A 92 4.70 12.51 7.99
CA PHE A 92 5.24 11.40 7.22
C PHE A 92 4.11 10.62 6.57
N VAL A 93 4.08 10.61 5.24
CA VAL A 93 3.30 9.69 4.43
C VAL A 93 4.27 8.83 3.64
N VAL A 94 4.06 7.53 3.58
CA VAL A 94 4.80 6.62 2.73
C VAL A 94 3.83 6.04 1.71
N ASN A 95 4.10 6.19 0.42
CA ASN A 95 3.39 5.40 -0.58
C ASN A 95 4.21 4.14 -0.87
N THR A 96 3.57 2.97 -0.78
CA THR A 96 4.18 1.71 -1.19
C THR A 96 4.51 1.76 -2.67
N HIS A 97 3.61 2.34 -3.46
CA HIS A 97 3.75 2.64 -4.88
C HIS A 97 2.72 3.71 -5.30
N LEU A 98 2.70 4.09 -6.57
CA LEU A 98 1.88 5.21 -7.06
C LEU A 98 0.67 4.78 -7.89
N HIS A 99 0.12 3.58 -7.70
CA HIS A 99 -1.20 3.25 -8.24
C HIS A 99 -2.28 4.11 -7.57
N TRP A 100 -3.35 4.35 -8.32
CA TRP A 100 -4.44 5.26 -7.93
C TRP A 100 -5.10 4.91 -6.60
N ASP A 101 -5.15 3.64 -6.25
CA ASP A 101 -5.78 3.13 -5.04
C ASP A 101 -4.85 3.14 -3.80
N HIS A 102 -3.61 3.61 -3.95
CA HIS A 102 -2.64 3.79 -2.87
C HIS A 102 -2.24 5.25 -2.63
N CYS A 103 -2.36 6.12 -3.64
CA CYS A 103 -1.86 7.50 -3.53
C CYS A 103 -2.89 8.60 -3.80
N PHE A 104 -4.17 8.23 -4.01
CA PHE A 104 -5.20 9.18 -4.50
C PHE A 104 -5.42 10.38 -3.57
N ASN A 105 -5.31 10.16 -2.27
CA ASN A 105 -5.63 11.17 -1.26
C ASN A 105 -4.39 11.79 -0.59
N ASN A 106 -3.25 11.78 -1.23
CA ASN A 106 -2.01 12.39 -0.74
C ASN A 106 -2.18 13.90 -0.42
N ASP A 107 -3.09 14.58 -1.11
CA ASP A 107 -3.40 15.99 -0.90
C ASP A 107 -4.11 16.28 0.43
N GLN A 108 -4.75 15.27 1.05
CA GLN A 108 -5.39 15.41 2.36
C GLN A 108 -4.39 15.56 3.53
N PHE A 109 -3.09 15.42 3.28
CA PHE A 109 -2.00 15.54 4.24
C PHE A 109 -1.13 16.77 3.96
N PRO A 110 -1.62 17.99 4.24
CA PRO A 110 -1.02 19.23 3.72
C PRO A 110 0.40 19.50 4.23
N ASN A 111 0.75 18.98 5.40
CA ASN A 111 2.03 19.21 6.06
C ASN A 111 2.99 18.01 6.02
N ALA A 112 2.58 16.92 5.34
CA ALA A 112 3.39 15.71 5.25
C ALA A 112 4.38 15.77 4.09
N ARG A 113 5.58 15.22 4.31
CA ARG A 113 6.45 14.74 3.24
C ARG A 113 5.99 13.35 2.82
N ILE A 114 6.01 13.07 1.53
CA ILE A 114 5.50 11.83 0.95
C ILE A 114 6.68 11.05 0.39
N TYR A 115 7.02 9.96 1.05
CA TYR A 115 8.17 9.14 0.70
C TYR A 115 7.78 8.08 -0.32
N VAL A 116 8.45 8.06 -1.43
CA VAL A 116 8.27 7.10 -2.52
C VAL A 116 9.63 6.77 -3.14
N GLN A 117 9.81 5.56 -3.65
CA GLN A 117 11.05 5.22 -4.34
C GLN A 117 11.21 6.05 -5.60
N LYS A 118 12.43 6.55 -5.83
CA LYS A 118 12.80 7.31 -7.02
C LYS A 118 12.45 6.56 -8.31
N ARG A 119 12.69 5.24 -8.33
CA ARG A 119 12.36 4.38 -9.47
C ARG A 119 10.86 4.31 -9.72
N GLU A 120 10.03 4.36 -8.67
CA GLU A 120 8.57 4.39 -8.79
C GLU A 120 8.10 5.71 -9.42
N LEU A 121 8.60 6.82 -8.90
CA LEU A 121 8.26 8.14 -9.42
C LEU A 121 8.68 8.29 -10.89
N GLN A 122 9.88 7.82 -11.25
CA GLN A 122 10.37 7.82 -12.63
C GLN A 122 9.46 7.01 -13.56
N TYR A 123 9.01 5.83 -13.11
CA TYR A 123 8.12 4.98 -13.88
C TYR A 123 6.72 5.58 -14.00
N ALA A 124 6.17 6.15 -12.94
CA ALA A 124 4.84 6.77 -12.91
C ALA A 124 4.68 7.97 -13.88
N ILE A 125 5.79 8.63 -14.25
CA ILE A 125 5.79 9.72 -15.25
C ILE A 125 5.45 9.18 -16.64
N CYS A 126 5.99 8.02 -17.02
CA CYS A 126 5.78 7.42 -18.34
C CYS A 126 5.75 5.88 -18.22
N PRO A 127 4.67 5.31 -17.67
CA PRO A 127 4.54 3.88 -17.52
C PRO A 127 4.31 3.19 -18.87
N LEU A 128 4.44 1.87 -18.91
CA LEU A 128 4.05 1.07 -20.08
C LEU A 128 2.53 1.17 -20.32
N PRO A 129 2.06 1.03 -21.58
CA PRO A 129 0.63 1.12 -21.91
C PRO A 129 -0.29 0.23 -21.07
N GLN A 130 0.16 -0.97 -20.71
CA GLN A 130 -0.57 -1.91 -19.86
C GLN A 130 -0.83 -1.38 -18.45
N HIS A 131 -0.02 -0.42 -17.99
CA HIS A 131 -0.09 0.14 -16.65
C HIS A 131 -0.72 1.53 -16.60
N TYR A 132 -1.16 2.10 -17.74
CA TYR A 132 -1.77 3.44 -17.78
C TYR A 132 -2.90 3.59 -16.78
N HIS A 133 -3.78 2.59 -16.67
CA HIS A 133 -4.92 2.64 -15.76
C HIS A 133 -4.49 2.61 -14.27
N GLY A 134 -3.50 1.80 -13.91
CA GLY A 134 -3.00 1.74 -12.53
C GLY A 134 -2.45 3.08 -12.04
N TYR A 135 -1.78 3.82 -12.93
CA TYR A 135 -1.20 5.14 -12.60
C TYR A 135 -2.11 6.32 -12.93
N GLU A 136 -3.30 6.10 -13.48
CA GLU A 136 -4.15 7.16 -14.06
C GLU A 136 -3.33 8.10 -14.96
N SER A 137 -2.55 7.50 -15.87
CA SER A 137 -1.54 8.17 -16.66
C SER A 137 -2.10 9.32 -17.49
N PHE A 138 -1.28 10.35 -17.72
CA PHE A 138 -1.56 11.42 -18.68
C PHE A 138 -1.93 10.92 -20.09
N HIS A 139 -1.48 9.73 -20.48
CA HIS A 139 -1.84 9.10 -21.76
C HIS A 139 -3.33 8.75 -21.86
N LEU A 140 -4.05 8.66 -20.75
CA LEU A 140 -5.51 8.50 -20.70
C LEU A 140 -6.26 9.84 -20.67
N GLY A 141 -5.56 10.97 -20.74
CA GLY A 141 -6.14 12.30 -20.56
C GLY A 141 -6.49 12.60 -19.10
N LEU A 142 -5.94 11.83 -18.14
CA LEU A 142 -6.13 12.02 -16.71
C LEU A 142 -4.95 12.79 -16.12
N VAL A 143 -5.14 13.31 -14.92
CA VAL A 143 -4.05 13.85 -14.10
C VAL A 143 -3.76 12.84 -13.01
N PRO A 144 -2.57 12.20 -13.01
CA PRO A 144 -2.22 11.22 -11.99
C PRO A 144 -2.42 11.74 -10.56
N PRO A 145 -3.00 10.95 -9.65
CA PRO A 145 -3.37 11.43 -8.31
C PRO A 145 -2.20 12.01 -7.51
N TRP A 146 -1.01 11.42 -7.64
CA TRP A 146 0.20 11.85 -6.93
C TRP A 146 0.66 13.26 -7.31
N ILE A 147 0.26 13.78 -8.49
CA ILE A 147 0.59 15.15 -8.93
C ILE A 147 0.03 16.21 -7.99
N LYS A 148 -1.13 15.99 -7.37
CA LYS A 148 -1.73 16.95 -6.42
C LYS A 148 -0.81 17.27 -5.25
N ALA A 149 0.13 16.39 -4.94
CA ALA A 149 1.07 16.52 -3.84
C ALA A 149 2.54 16.57 -4.28
N ILE A 150 2.81 16.81 -5.57
CA ILE A 150 4.17 16.72 -6.18
C ILE A 150 5.24 17.50 -5.43
N THR A 151 4.90 18.70 -4.91
CA THR A 151 5.85 19.57 -4.19
C THR A 151 6.26 19.04 -2.81
N ARG A 152 5.58 18.00 -2.33
CA ARG A 152 5.86 17.35 -1.03
C ARG A 152 6.41 15.93 -1.18
N ILE A 153 6.55 15.45 -2.43
CA ILE A 153 7.17 14.15 -2.69
C ILE A 153 8.67 14.24 -2.34
N GLU A 154 9.11 13.28 -1.55
CA GLU A 154 10.51 13.07 -1.15
C GLU A 154 10.98 11.73 -1.74
N PRO A 155 11.64 11.72 -2.90
CA PRO A 155 12.12 10.50 -3.51
C PRO A 155 13.25 9.88 -2.69
N VAL A 156 13.12 8.60 -2.35
CA VAL A 156 14.17 7.79 -1.70
C VAL A 156 14.76 6.79 -2.70
N ASP A 157 15.96 6.31 -2.45
CA ASP A 157 16.65 5.39 -3.35
C ASP A 157 17.23 4.21 -2.55
N GLY A 158 16.67 3.02 -2.78
CA GLY A 158 17.05 1.81 -2.05
C GLY A 158 16.35 1.66 -0.69
N ASP A 159 16.90 0.78 0.14
CA ASP A 159 16.43 0.58 1.50
C ASP A 159 16.87 1.77 2.37
N VAL A 160 15.93 2.37 3.09
CA VAL A 160 16.17 3.60 3.88
C VAL A 160 15.56 3.46 5.27
N SER A 161 16.31 3.78 6.30
CA SER A 161 15.74 3.96 7.65
C SER A 161 15.06 5.34 7.71
N LEU A 162 13.73 5.34 7.69
CA LEU A 162 12.92 6.56 7.74
C LEU A 162 12.97 7.19 9.15
N LEU A 163 12.80 6.35 10.15
CA LEU A 163 12.82 6.71 11.57
C LEU A 163 13.39 5.54 12.38
N PRO A 164 13.90 5.75 13.60
CA PRO A 164 14.34 4.65 14.44
C PRO A 164 13.25 3.59 14.64
N GLY A 165 13.37 2.43 14.00
CA GLY A 165 12.40 1.33 14.04
C GLY A 165 11.35 1.33 12.93
N ILE A 166 11.47 2.23 11.95
CA ILE A 166 10.68 2.22 10.71
C ILE A 166 11.62 2.30 9.53
N ASP A 167 11.66 1.24 8.72
CA ASP A 167 12.50 1.15 7.53
C ASP A 167 11.65 0.99 6.27
N LEU A 168 11.98 1.73 5.23
CA LEU A 168 11.47 1.56 3.87
C LEU A 168 12.31 0.49 3.19
N VAL A 169 11.66 -0.54 2.67
CA VAL A 169 12.33 -1.71 2.07
C VAL A 169 11.88 -1.84 0.62
N THR A 170 12.82 -1.82 -0.30
CA THR A 170 12.53 -2.00 -1.73
C THR A 170 12.05 -3.43 -2.01
N LEU A 171 10.90 -3.56 -2.64
CA LEU A 171 10.27 -4.84 -3.02
C LEU A 171 9.72 -4.78 -4.45
N PRO A 172 10.58 -4.51 -5.46
CA PRO A 172 10.13 -4.37 -6.84
C PRO A 172 9.48 -5.66 -7.36
N GLY A 173 8.64 -5.49 -8.39
CA GLY A 173 7.99 -6.63 -9.07
C GLY A 173 6.52 -6.35 -9.38
N HIS A 174 5.72 -5.97 -8.40
CA HIS A 174 4.36 -5.44 -8.65
C HIS A 174 4.47 -4.14 -9.47
N THR A 175 5.22 -3.20 -8.97
CA THR A 175 5.73 -2.05 -9.74
C THR A 175 7.24 -1.99 -9.69
N PRO A 176 7.91 -1.24 -10.61
CA PRO A 176 9.37 -1.18 -10.65
C PRO A 176 10.00 -0.58 -9.39
N GLY A 177 9.33 0.34 -8.74
CA GLY A 177 9.82 1.02 -7.54
C GLY A 177 9.00 0.73 -6.29
N PHE A 178 8.33 -0.42 -6.25
CA PHE A 178 7.55 -0.82 -5.09
C PHE A 178 8.41 -0.89 -3.82
N GLN A 179 7.84 -0.46 -2.69
CA GLN A 179 8.45 -0.57 -1.36
C GLN A 179 7.45 -1.04 -0.32
N GLY A 180 7.91 -1.81 0.65
CA GLY A 180 7.20 -2.11 1.88
C GLY A 180 7.72 -1.26 3.04
N VAL A 181 7.02 -1.31 4.17
CA VAL A 181 7.42 -0.62 5.41
C VAL A 181 7.61 -1.63 6.52
N ALA A 182 8.85 -1.80 6.97
CA ALA A 182 9.17 -2.68 8.09
C ALA A 182 9.16 -1.88 9.39
N VAL A 183 8.37 -2.35 10.37
CA VAL A 183 8.05 -1.62 11.61
C VAL A 183 8.41 -2.47 12.81
N ASN A 184 9.21 -1.94 13.72
CA ASN A 184 9.49 -2.58 15.00
C ASN A 184 8.30 -2.36 15.95
N THR A 185 7.77 -3.44 16.49
CA THR A 185 6.68 -3.44 17.48
C THR A 185 7.14 -4.08 18.78
N ALA A 186 6.29 -4.06 19.80
CA ALA A 186 6.55 -4.71 21.09
C ALA A 186 6.70 -6.25 20.98
N GLN A 187 6.15 -6.86 19.92
CA GLN A 187 6.20 -8.32 19.70
C GLN A 187 7.04 -8.74 18.49
N GLY A 188 7.96 -7.87 18.05
CA GLY A 188 8.84 -8.13 16.93
C GLY A 188 8.58 -7.22 15.74
N ARG A 189 9.23 -7.53 14.63
CA ARG A 189 9.18 -6.72 13.42
C ARG A 189 8.02 -7.15 12.53
N TYR A 190 7.17 -6.22 12.13
CA TYR A 190 6.11 -6.39 11.14
C TYR A 190 6.53 -5.80 9.81
N LEU A 191 5.98 -6.32 8.71
CA LEU A 191 6.11 -5.75 7.37
C LEU A 191 4.73 -5.37 6.84
N ILE A 192 4.52 -4.10 6.56
CA ILE A 192 3.44 -3.65 5.68
C ILE A 192 3.91 -3.90 4.26
N ALA A 193 3.41 -4.98 3.66
CA ALA A 193 3.88 -5.51 2.39
C ALA A 193 3.11 -4.92 1.19
N GLY A 194 1.95 -4.28 1.43
CA GLY A 194 1.12 -3.76 0.34
C GLY A 194 0.85 -4.81 -0.74
N ASP A 195 0.89 -4.41 -1.98
CA ASP A 195 0.57 -5.28 -3.12
C ASP A 195 1.66 -6.29 -3.50
N CYS A 196 2.83 -6.22 -2.86
CA CYS A 196 3.79 -7.32 -2.92
C CYS A 196 3.20 -8.61 -2.30
N ILE A 197 2.32 -8.46 -1.30
CA ILE A 197 1.47 -9.50 -0.72
C ILE A 197 0.05 -8.97 -0.71
N ALA A 198 -0.65 -9.01 -1.84
CA ALA A 198 -1.99 -8.44 -1.96
C ALA A 198 -3.00 -9.10 -1.01
N LEU A 199 -2.97 -10.44 -0.90
CA LEU A 199 -3.77 -11.24 0.03
C LEU A 199 -2.84 -12.11 0.87
N LEU A 200 -3.19 -12.41 2.12
CA LEU A 200 -2.41 -13.27 3.00
C LEU A 200 -2.20 -14.68 2.42
N GLU A 201 -3.14 -15.18 1.61
CA GLU A 201 -2.96 -16.47 0.91
C GLU A 201 -1.83 -16.46 -0.15
N CYS A 202 -1.30 -15.28 -0.52
CA CYS A 202 -0.14 -15.17 -1.39
C CYS A 202 1.16 -15.52 -0.66
N TRP A 203 1.15 -15.44 0.67
CA TRP A 203 2.31 -15.76 1.50
C TRP A 203 2.23 -17.19 2.03
N ASP A 204 3.22 -18.01 1.70
CA ASP A 204 3.34 -19.35 2.27
C ASP A 204 4.01 -19.28 3.64
N SER A 205 3.21 -19.39 4.68
CA SER A 205 3.67 -19.39 6.08
C SER A 205 4.26 -20.74 6.53
N SER A 206 4.18 -21.80 5.69
CA SER A 206 4.69 -23.12 6.01
C SER A 206 6.21 -23.25 5.93
N GLY A 207 6.86 -22.26 5.29
CA GLY A 207 8.30 -22.28 5.03
C GLY A 207 8.72 -23.12 3.80
N ASN A 208 7.76 -23.66 3.05
CA ASN A 208 8.04 -24.41 1.82
C ASN A 208 8.31 -23.51 0.60
N ARG A 209 8.27 -22.20 0.78
CA ARG A 209 8.50 -21.18 -0.27
C ARG A 209 7.55 -21.32 -1.46
N GLN A 210 6.31 -21.73 -1.20
CA GLN A 210 5.25 -21.83 -2.21
C GLN A 210 4.42 -20.55 -2.31
N HIS A 211 5.09 -19.40 -2.25
CA HIS A 211 4.44 -18.10 -2.39
C HIS A 211 3.76 -17.95 -3.75
N SER A 212 2.70 -17.17 -3.78
CA SER A 212 2.06 -16.71 -5.00
C SER A 212 2.33 -15.22 -5.19
N ILE A 213 2.51 -14.80 -6.44
CA ILE A 213 2.58 -13.37 -6.77
C ILE A 213 1.18 -12.81 -7.03
N SER A 214 1.04 -11.48 -7.02
CA SER A 214 -0.15 -10.82 -7.56
C SER A 214 -0.32 -11.12 -9.05
N GLY A 215 -1.56 -11.15 -9.54
CA GLY A 215 -1.85 -11.21 -10.97
C GLY A 215 -1.48 -9.92 -11.72
N LEU A 216 -1.33 -8.83 -10.99
CA LEU A 216 -0.84 -7.54 -11.48
C LEU A 216 0.64 -7.40 -11.12
N PHE A 217 1.52 -7.43 -12.10
CA PHE A 217 2.95 -7.28 -11.89
C PHE A 217 3.66 -6.70 -13.12
N ASN A 218 4.78 -6.06 -12.88
CA ASN A 218 5.66 -5.51 -13.91
C ASN A 218 6.77 -6.51 -14.31
N ASN A 219 7.39 -7.15 -13.31
CA ASN A 219 8.52 -8.03 -13.51
C ASN A 219 8.48 -9.23 -12.56
N LEU A 220 8.34 -10.42 -13.12
CA LEU A 220 8.23 -11.68 -12.37
C LEU A 220 9.51 -12.01 -11.59
N GLU A 221 10.68 -11.79 -12.17
CA GLU A 221 11.96 -12.13 -11.54
C GLU A 221 12.25 -11.20 -10.36
N GLU A 222 12.02 -9.90 -10.54
CA GLU A 222 12.13 -8.92 -9.44
C GLU A 222 11.11 -9.23 -8.34
N TYR A 223 9.90 -9.63 -8.71
CA TYR A 223 8.85 -9.98 -7.74
C TYR A 223 9.30 -11.17 -6.88
N TRP A 224 9.82 -12.21 -7.51
CA TRP A 224 10.32 -13.40 -6.80
C TRP A 224 11.52 -13.07 -5.90
N ALA A 225 12.42 -12.22 -6.36
CA ALA A 225 13.53 -11.72 -5.53
C ALA A 225 13.02 -10.93 -4.31
N SER A 226 11.95 -10.16 -4.47
CA SER A 226 11.30 -9.45 -3.36
C SER A 226 10.69 -10.38 -2.32
N LEU A 227 10.00 -11.45 -2.74
CA LEU A 227 9.49 -12.48 -1.82
C LEU A 227 10.64 -13.15 -1.04
N THR A 228 11.74 -13.49 -1.73
CA THR A 228 12.94 -14.03 -1.09
C THR A 228 13.55 -13.04 -0.09
N LYS A 229 13.56 -11.75 -0.41
CA LYS A 229 14.04 -10.71 0.50
C LYS A 229 13.15 -10.61 1.75
N ILE A 230 11.82 -10.73 1.62
CA ILE A 230 10.90 -10.72 2.76
C ILE A 230 11.22 -11.85 3.73
N GLU A 231 11.51 -13.06 3.24
CA GLU A 231 11.92 -14.20 4.10
C GLU A 231 13.16 -13.88 4.95
N GLN A 232 14.06 -13.03 4.42
CA GLN A 232 15.32 -12.66 5.07
C GLN A 232 15.19 -11.47 6.05
N LEU A 233 14.06 -10.76 6.03
CA LEU A 233 13.84 -9.57 6.89
C LEU A 233 13.62 -9.90 8.37
N GLY A 234 13.45 -11.17 8.74
CA GLY A 234 13.15 -11.58 10.11
C GLY A 234 11.78 -11.13 10.61
N VAL A 235 10.83 -10.97 9.69
CA VAL A 235 9.43 -10.64 10.02
C VAL A 235 8.59 -11.86 10.30
N ASP A 236 9.13 -13.06 10.02
CA ASP A 236 8.42 -14.33 10.10
C ASP A 236 7.08 -14.24 9.33
N ASN A 237 5.95 -14.48 10.03
CA ASN A 237 4.62 -14.38 9.46
C ASN A 237 3.91 -13.06 9.83
N ARG A 238 4.64 -12.05 10.32
CA ARG A 238 4.09 -10.74 10.70
C ARG A 238 4.00 -9.82 9.48
N ILE A 239 3.16 -10.23 8.52
CA ILE A 239 2.96 -9.57 7.24
C ILE A 239 1.58 -8.94 7.21
N LEU A 240 1.51 -7.67 6.81
CA LEU A 240 0.29 -6.91 6.61
C LEU A 240 0.09 -6.67 5.11
N PRO A 241 -0.99 -7.22 4.52
CA PRO A 241 -1.24 -7.26 3.07
C PRO A 241 -1.81 -5.94 2.54
N GLY A 242 -1.90 -5.82 1.20
CA GLY A 242 -2.51 -4.65 0.55
C GLY A 242 -4.04 -4.64 0.56
N HIS A 243 -4.68 -5.82 0.38
CA HIS A 243 -6.12 -5.91 0.07
C HIS A 243 -6.86 -7.04 0.78
N ASP A 244 -6.41 -7.51 1.94
CA ASP A 244 -7.05 -8.62 2.65
C ASP A 244 -7.90 -8.14 3.83
N MET A 245 -9.18 -8.51 3.84
CA MET A 245 -10.12 -8.18 4.92
C MET A 245 -9.69 -8.76 6.28
N LYS A 246 -8.90 -9.82 6.30
CA LYS A 246 -8.40 -10.45 7.53
C LYS A 246 -7.56 -9.51 8.40
N VAL A 247 -6.99 -8.46 7.80
CA VAL A 247 -6.21 -7.48 8.57
C VAL A 247 -7.07 -6.75 9.62
N PHE A 248 -8.38 -6.71 9.43
CA PHE A 248 -9.32 -6.06 10.35
C PHE A 248 -9.85 -7.00 11.45
N GLU A 249 -9.38 -8.27 11.51
CA GLU A 249 -9.64 -9.15 12.65
C GLU A 249 -9.01 -8.61 13.95
N HIS A 250 -8.03 -7.72 13.81
CA HIS A 250 -7.41 -6.99 14.91
C HIS A 250 -7.43 -5.49 14.64
N GLU A 251 -7.85 -4.73 15.66
CA GLU A 251 -7.90 -3.26 15.57
C GLU A 251 -6.50 -2.63 15.56
N VAL A 252 -5.54 -3.29 16.22
CA VAL A 252 -4.17 -2.81 16.41
C VAL A 252 -3.18 -3.97 16.36
N TYR A 253 -2.03 -3.78 15.72
CA TYR A 253 -0.89 -4.70 15.72
C TYR A 253 0.29 -4.10 16.49
N PRO A 254 1.00 -4.87 17.33
CA PRO A 254 0.70 -6.24 17.68
C PRO A 254 -0.52 -6.34 18.61
N TYR A 255 -1.18 -7.49 18.58
CA TYR A 255 -2.34 -7.82 19.42
C TYR A 255 -1.99 -8.83 20.49
#